data_5257e10dfbd956fe191e3b82d6be0753
#
_entry.id   5257e10dfbd956fe191e3b82d6be0753
#
_cell.length_a   1.000
_cell.length_b   1.000
_cell.length_c   1.000
_cell.angle_alpha   90.00
_cell.angle_beta   90.00
_cell.angle_gamma   90.00
#
_symmetry.space_group_name_H-M   'P 1'
#
loop_
_entity.id
_entity.type
_entity.pdbx_description
1 polymer ?
#
loop_
_entity_poly.entity_id
_entity_poly.type
_entity_poly.pdbx_seq_one_letter_code
_entity_poly.pdbx_strand_id
1 'polypeptide(L)'
;MLPAHETSDDGLLDLLRKRGALSVAQLASETQVTATAVRQRLTRLLARGEIQRKAEKAGRGRPAHRYEITDKGRRKGGNNFGDLAIALWEEVRHIKDPEVRRGLLSRISSRLAGSYAAEVRGTNLKEKMESLAKAFSDRRMPFEVDYSKDLPVLAATACPYPDLAEQDRSVCSMEKMMFSELLGEDLHLSNCRLDGGGCCTFEPKPTALA
;
A
#
# COMPACT_ATOMS: atom_id res chain seq x y z
N MET A 1 -5.45 20.28 -26.18
CA MET A 1 -5.69 20.26 -24.73
C MET A 1 -5.02 18.99 -24.20
N LEU A 2 -3.94 19.09 -23.43
CA LEU A 2 -3.24 17.92 -22.87
C LEU A 2 -4.15 17.20 -21.87
N PRO A 3 -4.11 15.87 -21.79
CA PRO A 3 -4.92 15.12 -20.85
C PRO A 3 -4.59 15.55 -19.40
N ALA A 4 -5.60 15.58 -18.53
CA ALA A 4 -5.47 16.05 -17.13
C ALA A 4 -4.35 15.37 -16.32
N HIS A 5 -3.92 14.19 -16.74
CA HIS A 5 -2.80 13.44 -16.18
C HIS A 5 -1.44 14.17 -16.35
N GLU A 6 -1.20 14.81 -17.50
CA GLU A 6 0.07 15.50 -17.77
C GLU A 6 0.25 16.79 -16.94
N THR A 7 -0.85 17.33 -16.43
CA THR A 7 -0.84 18.52 -15.58
C THR A 7 -0.82 18.23 -14.08
N SER A 8 -0.78 16.95 -13.66
CA SER A 8 -0.76 16.51 -12.26
C SER A 8 0.66 16.48 -11.65
N ASP A 9 0.78 16.24 -10.36
CA ASP A 9 2.06 15.98 -9.70
C ASP A 9 2.75 14.74 -10.30
N ASP A 10 1.96 13.72 -10.66
CA ASP A 10 2.47 12.49 -11.28
C ASP A 10 2.94 12.74 -12.72
N GLY A 11 2.22 13.54 -13.50
CA GLY A 11 2.66 13.97 -14.83
C GLY A 11 3.99 14.72 -14.80
N LEU A 12 4.24 15.52 -13.75
CA LEU A 12 5.50 16.24 -13.56
C LEU A 12 6.64 15.27 -13.20
N LEU A 13 6.38 14.24 -12.42
CA LEU A 13 7.32 13.15 -12.14
C LEU A 13 7.65 12.36 -13.40
N ASP A 14 6.65 12.06 -14.24
CA ASP A 14 6.84 11.34 -15.50
C ASP A 14 7.68 12.15 -16.50
N LEU A 15 7.47 13.45 -16.56
CA LEU A 15 8.27 14.35 -17.39
C LEU A 15 9.73 14.36 -16.93
N LEU A 16 9.97 14.49 -15.61
CA LEU A 16 11.32 14.44 -15.04
C LEU A 16 11.99 13.07 -15.23
N ARG A 17 11.20 11.99 -15.26
CA ARG A 17 11.70 10.64 -15.55
C ARG A 17 12.19 10.51 -16.99
N LYS A 18 11.40 11.04 -17.92
CA LYS A 18 11.67 10.95 -19.37
C LYS A 18 12.79 11.90 -19.83
N ARG A 19 12.82 13.12 -19.29
CA ARG A 19 13.68 14.21 -19.78
C ARG A 19 14.88 14.49 -18.87
N GLY A 20 14.92 13.92 -17.66
CA GLY A 20 15.98 14.22 -16.68
C GLY A 20 15.73 15.53 -15.93
N ALA A 21 16.82 16.18 -15.51
CA ALA A 21 16.75 17.40 -14.71
C ALA A 21 16.27 18.60 -15.53
N LEU A 22 15.19 19.26 -15.09
CA LEU A 22 14.57 20.40 -15.77
C LEU A 22 14.43 21.61 -14.84
N SER A 23 14.51 22.82 -15.45
CA SER A 23 14.21 24.08 -14.77
C SER A 23 12.70 24.33 -14.69
N VAL A 24 12.27 25.29 -13.84
CA VAL A 24 10.86 25.72 -13.77
C VAL A 24 10.33 26.19 -15.12
N ALA A 25 11.15 26.92 -15.90
CA ALA A 25 10.74 27.42 -17.20
C ALA A 25 10.51 26.28 -18.20
N GLN A 26 11.41 25.29 -18.24
CA GLN A 26 11.25 24.11 -19.09
C GLN A 26 10.03 23.28 -18.68
N LEU A 27 9.82 23.06 -17.38
CA LEU A 27 8.64 22.36 -16.88
C LEU A 27 7.33 23.08 -17.23
N ALA A 28 7.31 24.41 -17.09
CA ALA A 28 6.14 25.22 -17.46
C ALA A 28 5.83 25.16 -18.96
N SER A 29 6.86 25.20 -19.79
CA SER A 29 6.73 25.06 -21.25
C SER A 29 6.22 23.69 -21.66
N GLU A 30 6.82 22.62 -21.12
CA GLU A 30 6.45 21.24 -21.49
C GLU A 30 5.04 20.87 -21.00
N THR A 31 4.65 21.34 -19.81
CA THR A 31 3.32 21.03 -19.24
C THR A 31 2.23 22.04 -19.62
N GLN A 32 2.59 23.12 -20.31
CA GLN A 32 1.69 24.23 -20.69
C GLN A 32 0.91 24.85 -19.52
N VAL A 33 1.54 24.88 -18.33
CA VAL A 33 1.00 25.51 -17.13
C VAL A 33 1.90 26.67 -16.67
N THR A 34 1.36 27.54 -15.81
CA THR A 34 2.10 28.70 -15.32
C THR A 34 3.28 28.28 -14.43
N ALA A 35 4.35 29.10 -14.45
CA ALA A 35 5.51 28.87 -13.58
C ALA A 35 5.12 28.83 -12.08
N THR A 36 4.07 29.55 -11.68
CA THR A 36 3.55 29.54 -10.32
C THR A 36 2.94 28.17 -9.97
N ALA A 37 2.13 27.61 -10.85
CA ALA A 37 1.55 26.28 -10.67
C ALA A 37 2.64 25.20 -10.61
N VAL A 38 3.66 25.29 -11.47
CA VAL A 38 4.82 24.39 -11.43
C VAL A 38 5.55 24.50 -10.08
N ARG A 39 5.83 25.72 -9.57
CA ARG A 39 6.50 25.89 -8.28
C ARG A 39 5.71 25.28 -7.13
N GLN A 40 4.40 25.44 -7.09
CA GLN A 40 3.55 24.83 -6.05
C GLN A 40 3.66 23.29 -6.07
N ARG A 41 3.64 22.67 -7.24
CA ARG A 41 3.81 21.21 -7.40
C ARG A 41 5.20 20.77 -6.97
N LEU A 42 6.24 21.47 -7.44
CA LEU A 42 7.61 21.18 -7.04
C LEU A 42 7.81 21.27 -5.52
N THR A 43 7.17 22.23 -4.84
CA THR A 43 7.21 22.34 -3.38
C THR A 43 6.61 21.10 -2.72
N ARG A 44 5.47 20.60 -3.20
CA ARG A 44 4.86 19.37 -2.67
C ARG A 44 5.74 18.14 -2.93
N LEU A 45 6.30 18.02 -4.14
CA LEU A 45 7.16 16.91 -4.52
C LEU A 45 8.48 16.90 -3.73
N LEU A 46 9.06 18.08 -3.47
CA LEU A 46 10.23 18.24 -2.59
C LEU A 46 9.92 17.84 -1.15
N ALA A 47 8.79 18.31 -0.60
CA ALA A 47 8.36 17.96 0.76
C ALA A 47 8.17 16.46 0.93
N ARG A 48 7.71 15.76 -0.11
CA ARG A 48 7.59 14.29 -0.13
C ARG A 48 8.92 13.57 -0.41
N GLY A 49 9.98 14.30 -0.75
CA GLY A 49 11.28 13.73 -1.10
C GLY A 49 11.28 12.96 -2.42
N GLU A 50 10.32 13.22 -3.31
CA GLU A 50 10.16 12.54 -4.60
C GLU A 50 11.04 13.16 -5.69
N ILE A 51 11.42 14.41 -5.50
CA ILE A 51 12.39 15.13 -6.32
C ILE A 51 13.43 15.81 -5.45
N GLN A 52 14.54 16.17 -6.05
CA GLN A 52 15.57 17.01 -5.44
C GLN A 52 15.89 18.20 -6.33
N ARG A 53 16.42 19.27 -5.70
CA ARG A 53 16.82 20.49 -6.37
C ARG A 53 18.35 20.54 -6.43
N LYS A 54 18.89 20.74 -7.62
CA LYS A 54 20.32 21.03 -7.84
C LYS A 54 20.51 22.45 -8.28
N ALA A 55 21.50 23.13 -7.72
CA ALA A 55 21.93 24.43 -8.20
C ALA A 55 22.76 24.23 -9.47
N GLU A 56 22.39 24.92 -10.54
CA GLU A 56 23.21 25.00 -11.77
C GLU A 56 24.00 26.30 -11.74
N LYS A 57 25.34 26.21 -11.77
CA LYS A 57 26.20 27.37 -11.93
C LYS A 57 26.14 27.83 -13.40
N ALA A 58 25.23 28.71 -13.72
CA ALA A 58 25.16 29.34 -15.03
C ALA A 58 25.80 30.75 -14.96
N GLY A 59 27.03 30.86 -15.32
CA GLY A 59 27.76 32.14 -15.57
C GLY A 59 27.52 33.27 -14.55
N ARG A 60 27.63 34.57 -15.04
CA ARG A 60 27.26 35.76 -14.27
C ARG A 60 25.73 35.89 -14.21
N GLY A 61 25.10 35.58 -13.07
CA GLY A 61 23.65 35.70 -12.86
C GLY A 61 23.17 34.97 -11.62
N ARG A 62 21.86 35.10 -11.31
CA ARG A 62 21.23 34.36 -10.20
C ARG A 62 21.32 32.86 -10.50
N PRO A 63 21.79 32.04 -9.56
CA PRO A 63 21.86 30.56 -9.77
C PRO A 63 20.52 30.00 -10.26
N ALA A 64 20.57 29.31 -11.38
CA ALA A 64 19.42 28.56 -11.88
C ALA A 64 19.28 27.27 -11.06
N HIS A 65 18.05 26.86 -10.83
CA HIS A 65 17.77 25.59 -10.16
C HIS A 65 17.19 24.62 -11.17
N ARG A 66 17.71 23.39 -11.17
CA ARG A 66 17.10 22.26 -11.84
C ARG A 66 16.52 21.29 -10.83
N TYR A 67 15.47 20.64 -11.22
CA TYR A 67 14.77 19.65 -10.44
C TYR A 67 14.92 18.30 -11.12
N GLU A 68 15.26 17.28 -10.35
CA GLU A 68 15.41 15.93 -10.85
C GLU A 68 14.68 14.94 -9.92
N ILE A 69 14.26 13.82 -10.46
CA ILE A 69 13.58 12.77 -9.73
C ILE A 69 14.58 12.03 -8.83
N THR A 70 14.18 11.74 -7.58
CA THR A 70 14.93 10.89 -6.65
C THR A 70 14.59 9.41 -6.87
N ASP A 71 15.33 8.48 -6.23
CA ASP A 71 14.98 7.07 -6.24
C ASP A 71 13.59 6.81 -5.64
N LYS A 72 13.19 7.57 -4.61
CA LYS A 72 11.84 7.53 -4.05
C LYS A 72 10.79 7.93 -5.09
N GLY A 73 11.03 9.00 -5.84
CA GLY A 73 10.15 9.44 -6.92
C GLY A 73 10.11 8.43 -8.08
N ARG A 74 11.25 7.80 -8.43
CA ARG A 74 11.30 6.76 -9.47
C ARG A 74 10.43 5.56 -9.12
N ARG A 75 10.42 5.14 -7.86
CA ARG A 75 9.61 4.01 -7.37
C ARG A 75 8.11 4.30 -7.36
N LYS A 76 7.71 5.58 -7.35
CA LYS A 76 6.30 5.98 -7.33
C LYS A 76 5.60 5.88 -8.70
N GLY A 77 6.35 5.90 -9.77
CA GLY A 77 5.78 5.87 -11.13
C GLY A 77 5.58 4.46 -11.64
N GLY A 78 4.40 4.24 -12.21
CA GLY A 78 4.04 3.06 -13.01
C GLY A 78 4.48 1.73 -12.40
N ASN A 79 3.77 1.25 -11.38
CA ASN A 79 4.01 -0.10 -10.88
C ASN A 79 2.91 -1.04 -11.42
N ASN A 80 3.32 -2.15 -11.97
CA ASN A 80 2.43 -3.22 -12.42
C ASN A 80 2.33 -4.33 -11.35
N PHE A 81 2.44 -3.94 -10.07
CA PHE A 81 2.40 -4.94 -8.99
C PHE A 81 1.05 -5.63 -8.88
N GLY A 82 -0.05 -4.92 -9.21
CA GLY A 82 -1.39 -5.51 -9.21
C GLY A 82 -1.50 -6.65 -10.23
N ASP A 83 -1.18 -6.39 -11.49
CA ASP A 83 -1.24 -7.39 -12.54
C ASP A 83 -0.27 -8.55 -12.29
N LEU A 84 0.93 -8.24 -11.80
CA LEU A 84 1.90 -9.28 -11.42
C LEU A 84 1.38 -10.12 -10.25
N ALA A 85 0.75 -9.51 -9.24
CA ALA A 85 0.17 -10.22 -8.12
C ALA A 85 -0.96 -11.15 -8.58
N ILE A 86 -1.82 -10.69 -9.49
CA ILE A 86 -2.88 -11.51 -10.09
C ILE A 86 -2.29 -12.70 -10.82
N ALA A 87 -1.33 -12.48 -11.73
CA ALA A 87 -0.68 -13.55 -12.48
C ALA A 87 0.01 -14.59 -11.56
N LEU A 88 0.74 -14.11 -10.53
CA LEU A 88 1.37 -15.01 -9.56
C LEU A 88 0.33 -15.80 -8.74
N TRP A 89 -0.80 -15.17 -8.41
CA TRP A 89 -1.87 -15.84 -7.68
C TRP A 89 -2.56 -16.91 -8.53
N GLU A 90 -2.75 -16.67 -9.81
CA GLU A 90 -3.26 -17.67 -10.76
C GLU A 90 -2.35 -18.92 -10.76
N GLU A 91 -1.04 -18.76 -10.78
CA GLU A 91 -0.09 -19.89 -10.70
C GLU A 91 -0.21 -20.60 -9.35
N VAL A 92 -0.40 -19.91 -8.24
CA VAL A 92 -0.67 -20.52 -6.93
C VAL A 92 -1.94 -21.36 -6.95
N ARG A 93 -3.00 -20.89 -7.62
CA ARG A 93 -4.27 -21.63 -7.78
C ARG A 93 -4.11 -22.90 -8.61
N HIS A 94 -3.23 -22.89 -9.61
CA HIS A 94 -2.98 -24.05 -10.47
C HIS A 94 -2.15 -25.16 -9.81
N ILE A 95 -1.60 -24.94 -8.62
CA ILE A 95 -0.92 -26.00 -7.86
C ILE A 95 -1.97 -27.06 -7.48
N LYS A 96 -1.85 -28.25 -8.09
CA LYS A 96 -2.80 -29.35 -7.93
C LYS A 96 -2.68 -30.05 -6.58
N ASP A 97 -1.45 -30.13 -6.05
CA ASP A 97 -1.19 -30.76 -4.76
C ASP A 97 -1.66 -29.83 -3.61
N PRO A 98 -2.69 -30.25 -2.82
CA PRO A 98 -3.22 -29.42 -1.75
C PRO A 98 -2.22 -29.12 -0.64
N GLU A 99 -1.30 -30.06 -0.34
CA GLU A 99 -0.30 -29.89 0.71
C GLU A 99 0.77 -28.87 0.29
N VAL A 100 1.24 -28.98 -0.97
CA VAL A 100 2.18 -28.00 -1.54
C VAL A 100 1.56 -26.61 -1.57
N ARG A 101 0.30 -26.51 -2.02
CA ARG A 101 -0.43 -25.23 -2.05
C ARG A 101 -0.60 -24.65 -0.65
N ARG A 102 -1.07 -25.44 0.31
CA ARG A 102 -1.24 -25.01 1.71
C ARG A 102 0.08 -24.55 2.32
N GLY A 103 1.14 -25.32 2.12
CA GLY A 103 2.50 -24.98 2.59
C GLY A 103 3.02 -23.67 1.99
N LEU A 104 2.74 -23.39 0.70
CA LEU A 104 3.10 -22.14 0.05
C LEU A 104 2.33 -20.95 0.66
N LEU A 105 1.02 -21.07 0.81
CA LEU A 105 0.17 -20.03 1.40
C LEU A 105 0.60 -19.71 2.84
N SER A 106 0.92 -20.74 3.63
CA SER A 106 1.47 -20.54 4.98
C SER A 106 2.78 -19.76 4.98
N ARG A 107 3.71 -20.09 4.09
CA ARG A 107 4.99 -19.34 3.99
C ARG A 107 4.78 -17.88 3.53
N ILE A 108 3.85 -17.64 2.61
CA ILE A 108 3.50 -16.27 2.18
C ILE A 108 2.90 -15.51 3.36
N SER A 109 1.97 -16.11 4.09
CA SER A 109 1.35 -15.55 5.29
C SER A 109 2.41 -15.14 6.33
N SER A 110 3.34 -16.04 6.67
CA SER A 110 4.40 -15.75 7.65
C SER A 110 5.38 -14.67 7.17
N ARG A 111 5.67 -14.59 5.86
CA ARG A 111 6.48 -13.47 5.32
C ARG A 111 5.78 -12.13 5.45
N LEU A 112 4.47 -12.10 5.18
CA LEU A 112 3.66 -10.90 5.36
C LEU A 112 3.59 -10.52 6.85
N ALA A 113 3.34 -11.48 7.74
CA ALA A 113 3.37 -11.26 9.19
C ALA A 113 4.71 -10.68 9.64
N GLY A 114 5.83 -11.26 9.21
CA GLY A 114 7.16 -10.76 9.52
C GLY A 114 7.41 -9.30 9.10
N SER A 115 6.78 -8.86 8.01
CA SER A 115 6.91 -7.47 7.55
C SER A 115 6.14 -6.45 8.41
N TYR A 116 5.17 -6.90 9.20
CA TYR A 116 4.38 -6.06 10.11
C TYR A 116 4.75 -6.27 11.58
N ALA A 117 5.49 -7.32 11.92
CA ALA A 117 5.75 -7.73 13.31
C ALA A 117 6.35 -6.61 14.18
N ALA A 118 7.23 -5.78 13.63
CA ALA A 118 7.84 -4.66 14.35
C ALA A 118 6.85 -3.54 14.71
N GLU A 119 5.70 -3.49 14.05
CA GLU A 119 4.69 -2.45 14.23
C GLU A 119 3.56 -2.91 15.15
N VAL A 120 3.37 -4.22 15.31
CA VAL A 120 2.37 -4.80 16.22
C VAL A 120 2.95 -4.81 17.62
N ARG A 121 2.40 -3.96 18.49
CA ARG A 121 2.84 -3.77 19.86
C ARG A 121 1.68 -3.91 20.82
N GLY A 122 1.95 -4.36 22.03
CA GLY A 122 0.96 -4.49 23.08
C GLY A 122 1.22 -5.75 23.93
N THR A 123 0.69 -5.74 25.13
CA THR A 123 0.79 -6.82 26.11
C THR A 123 -0.42 -7.75 26.09
N ASN A 124 -1.53 -7.28 25.53
CA ASN A 124 -2.78 -8.00 25.40
C ASN A 124 -3.33 -7.92 23.96
N LEU A 125 -4.32 -8.74 23.66
CA LEU A 125 -4.94 -8.84 22.32
C LEU A 125 -5.48 -7.49 21.82
N LYS A 126 -6.13 -6.73 22.70
CA LYS A 126 -6.72 -5.42 22.35
C LYS A 126 -5.64 -4.46 21.86
N GLU A 127 -4.58 -4.28 22.63
CA GLU A 127 -3.47 -3.39 22.28
C GLU A 127 -2.79 -3.82 20.98
N LYS A 128 -2.60 -5.12 20.78
CA LYS A 128 -2.05 -5.66 19.53
C LYS A 128 -2.96 -5.39 18.34
N MET A 129 -4.28 -5.58 18.45
CA MET A 129 -5.24 -5.27 17.39
C MET A 129 -5.26 -3.78 17.07
N GLU A 130 -5.22 -2.89 18.07
CA GLU A 130 -5.18 -1.44 17.87
C GLU A 130 -3.90 -1.01 17.13
N SER A 131 -2.74 -1.53 17.54
CA SER A 131 -1.47 -1.23 16.87
C SER A 131 -1.43 -1.77 15.44
N LEU A 132 -2.00 -2.94 15.20
CA LEU A 132 -2.14 -3.54 13.87
C LEU A 132 -3.06 -2.70 12.98
N ALA A 133 -4.25 -2.35 13.44
CA ALA A 133 -5.19 -1.51 12.71
C ALA A 133 -4.56 -0.16 12.35
N LYS A 134 -3.82 0.45 13.28
CA LYS A 134 -3.06 1.67 13.01
C LYS A 134 -2.00 1.47 11.92
N ALA A 135 -1.19 0.40 11.99
CA ALA A 135 -0.16 0.11 11.01
C ALA A 135 -0.73 -0.07 9.59
N PHE A 136 -1.93 -0.66 9.47
CA PHE A 136 -2.64 -0.79 8.20
C PHE A 136 -3.23 0.55 7.74
N SER A 137 -3.83 1.33 8.63
CA SER A 137 -4.36 2.67 8.32
C SER A 137 -3.28 3.61 7.81
N ASP A 138 -2.09 3.58 8.39
CA ASP A 138 -0.93 4.36 7.93
C ASP A 138 -0.52 4.00 6.49
N ARG A 139 -0.88 2.80 6.01
CA ARG A 139 -0.72 2.30 4.64
C ARG A 139 -1.96 2.48 3.76
N ARG A 140 -2.94 3.23 4.23
CA ARG A 140 -4.24 3.46 3.55
C ARG A 140 -5.06 2.18 3.35
N MET A 141 -4.86 1.20 4.20
CA MET A 141 -5.73 0.03 4.32
C MET A 141 -6.63 0.24 5.55
N PRO A 142 -7.92 0.46 5.38
CA PRO A 142 -8.80 0.85 6.48
C PRO A 142 -9.18 -0.37 7.32
N PHE A 143 -8.53 -0.50 8.47
CA PHE A 143 -8.84 -1.45 9.52
C PHE A 143 -9.25 -0.73 10.79
N GLU A 144 -10.20 -1.29 11.50
CA GLU A 144 -10.73 -0.78 12.76
C GLU A 144 -10.85 -1.92 13.78
N VAL A 145 -10.90 -1.57 15.06
CA VAL A 145 -11.17 -2.53 16.13
C VAL A 145 -12.55 -2.23 16.71
N ASP A 146 -13.45 -3.21 16.61
CA ASP A 146 -14.79 -3.14 17.17
C ASP A 146 -14.81 -3.78 18.57
N TYR A 147 -15.39 -3.06 19.52
CA TYR A 147 -15.54 -3.46 20.93
C TYR A 147 -16.98 -3.75 21.33
N SER A 148 -17.88 -3.90 20.37
CA SER A 148 -19.30 -4.18 20.65
C SER A 148 -19.56 -5.56 21.22
N LYS A 149 -18.55 -6.47 21.17
CA LYS A 149 -18.58 -7.82 21.70
C LYS A 149 -17.66 -7.98 22.92
N ASP A 150 -17.76 -9.13 23.58
CA ASP A 150 -16.92 -9.46 24.76
C ASP A 150 -15.41 -9.49 24.43
N LEU A 151 -15.06 -9.90 23.22
CA LEU A 151 -13.69 -9.88 22.70
C LEU A 151 -13.56 -8.84 21.58
N PRO A 152 -12.39 -8.20 21.44
CA PRO A 152 -12.17 -7.25 20.38
C PRO A 152 -12.19 -7.96 19.02
N VAL A 153 -12.77 -7.30 18.03
CA VAL A 153 -12.93 -7.78 16.66
C VAL A 153 -12.13 -6.87 15.72
N LEU A 154 -11.25 -7.46 14.93
CA LEU A 154 -10.53 -6.73 13.89
C LEU A 154 -11.41 -6.66 12.63
N ALA A 155 -11.81 -5.46 12.22
CA ALA A 155 -12.67 -5.22 11.06
C ALA A 155 -11.90 -4.56 9.92
N ALA A 156 -11.91 -5.20 8.75
CA ALA A 156 -11.44 -4.63 7.49
C ALA A 156 -12.62 -3.96 6.78
N THR A 157 -12.70 -2.63 6.83
CA THR A 157 -13.79 -1.87 6.19
C THR A 157 -13.68 -1.79 4.68
N ALA A 158 -12.50 -2.10 4.13
CA ALA A 158 -12.29 -2.38 2.70
C ALA A 158 -11.33 -3.56 2.54
N CYS A 159 -11.58 -4.41 1.55
CA CYS A 159 -10.72 -5.56 1.26
C CYS A 159 -9.38 -5.07 0.70
N PRO A 160 -8.22 -5.49 1.26
CA PRO A 160 -6.91 -5.15 0.71
C PRO A 160 -6.62 -5.80 -0.65
N TYR A 161 -7.32 -6.88 -0.98
CA TYR A 161 -7.08 -7.72 -2.16
C TYR A 161 -8.40 -8.01 -2.91
N PRO A 162 -9.19 -6.99 -3.34
CA PRO A 162 -10.55 -7.22 -3.85
C PRO A 162 -10.56 -8.14 -5.07
N ASP A 163 -9.70 -7.89 -6.06
CA ASP A 163 -9.65 -8.64 -7.31
C ASP A 163 -9.20 -10.10 -7.10
N LEU A 164 -8.28 -10.34 -6.16
CA LEU A 164 -7.82 -11.68 -5.81
C LEU A 164 -8.89 -12.46 -5.02
N ALA A 165 -9.53 -11.79 -4.05
CA ALA A 165 -10.52 -12.41 -3.17
C ALA A 165 -11.78 -12.85 -3.93
N GLU A 166 -12.19 -12.10 -4.94
CA GLU A 166 -13.31 -12.44 -5.83
C GLU A 166 -13.00 -13.67 -6.69
N GLN A 167 -11.75 -13.88 -7.04
CA GLN A 167 -11.32 -15.04 -7.83
C GLN A 167 -11.04 -16.27 -6.96
N ASP A 168 -10.49 -16.07 -5.75
CA ASP A 168 -10.06 -17.17 -4.89
C ASP A 168 -10.06 -16.78 -3.40
N ARG A 169 -10.95 -17.39 -2.63
CA ARG A 169 -11.06 -17.16 -1.18
C ARG A 169 -9.86 -17.65 -0.36
N SER A 170 -8.92 -18.37 -0.95
CA SER A 170 -7.70 -18.77 -0.23
C SER A 170 -6.85 -17.54 0.19
N VAL A 171 -7.00 -16.39 -0.49
CA VAL A 171 -6.37 -15.13 -0.04
C VAL A 171 -6.91 -14.68 1.31
N CYS A 172 -8.22 -14.84 1.55
CA CYS A 172 -8.83 -14.51 2.85
C CYS A 172 -8.34 -15.45 3.95
N SER A 173 -8.14 -16.74 3.61
CA SER A 173 -7.56 -17.72 4.55
C SER A 173 -6.11 -17.40 4.87
N MET A 174 -5.32 -16.96 3.88
CA MET A 174 -3.94 -16.50 4.06
C MET A 174 -3.88 -15.25 4.94
N GLU A 175 -4.76 -14.29 4.73
CA GLU A 175 -4.86 -13.07 5.54
C GLU A 175 -5.22 -13.41 7.00
N LYS A 176 -6.19 -14.29 7.21
CA LYS A 176 -6.53 -14.80 8.53
C LYS A 176 -5.31 -15.44 9.23
N MET A 177 -4.55 -16.28 8.53
CA MET A 177 -3.33 -16.89 9.10
C MET A 177 -2.30 -15.82 9.48
N MET A 178 -2.11 -14.78 8.66
CA MET A 178 -1.23 -13.66 8.95
C MET A 178 -1.64 -12.92 10.22
N PHE A 179 -2.92 -12.62 10.38
CA PHE A 179 -3.41 -11.95 11.59
C PHE A 179 -3.30 -12.85 12.82
N SER A 180 -3.59 -14.15 12.69
CA SER A 180 -3.41 -15.10 13.79
C SER A 180 -1.96 -15.14 14.28
N GLU A 181 -1.00 -15.16 13.37
CA GLU A 181 0.43 -15.13 13.70
C GLU A 181 0.84 -13.81 14.37
N LEU A 182 0.41 -12.66 13.83
CA LEU A 182 0.74 -11.33 14.36
C LEU A 182 0.16 -11.09 15.76
N LEU A 183 -1.05 -11.55 16.00
CA LEU A 183 -1.75 -11.33 17.27
C LEU A 183 -1.40 -12.39 18.32
N GLY A 184 -0.91 -13.55 17.87
CA GLY A 184 -0.64 -14.71 18.74
C GLY A 184 -1.90 -15.43 19.20
N GLU A 185 -3.01 -15.30 18.43
CA GLU A 185 -4.32 -15.86 18.74
C GLU A 185 -4.90 -16.56 17.51
N ASP A 186 -5.59 -17.70 17.70
CA ASP A 186 -6.27 -18.35 16.59
C ASP A 186 -7.57 -17.60 16.24
N LEU A 187 -7.54 -16.96 15.09
CA LEU A 187 -8.67 -16.18 14.59
C LEU A 187 -9.54 -16.99 13.63
N HIS A 188 -10.80 -16.59 13.51
CA HIS A 188 -11.68 -17.01 12.43
C HIS A 188 -12.26 -15.77 11.72
N LEU A 189 -12.58 -15.94 10.45
CA LEU A 189 -13.29 -14.93 9.66
C LEU A 189 -14.78 -15.10 9.97
N SER A 190 -15.33 -14.21 10.81
CA SER A 190 -16.72 -14.29 11.28
C SER A 190 -17.71 -13.64 10.33
N ASN A 191 -17.28 -12.67 9.53
CA ASN A 191 -18.05 -12.04 8.46
C ASN A 191 -17.16 -11.79 7.25
N CYS A 192 -17.72 -11.88 6.05
CA CYS A 192 -16.99 -11.67 4.81
C CYS A 192 -17.79 -10.81 3.83
N ARG A 193 -17.15 -9.83 3.24
CA ARG A 193 -17.74 -9.00 2.18
C ARG A 193 -18.28 -9.84 1.01
N LEU A 194 -17.62 -10.93 0.68
CA LEU A 194 -18.04 -11.83 -0.41
C LEU A 194 -19.30 -12.65 -0.10
N ASP A 195 -19.73 -12.67 1.15
CA ASP A 195 -20.96 -13.31 1.59
C ASP A 195 -22.10 -12.29 1.80
N GLY A 196 -21.94 -11.07 1.27
CA GLY A 196 -22.91 -9.97 1.38
C GLY A 196 -22.73 -9.12 2.65
N GLY A 197 -21.68 -9.34 3.42
CA GLY A 197 -21.33 -8.49 4.56
C GLY A 197 -20.80 -7.12 4.11
N GLY A 198 -20.97 -6.10 4.96
CA GLY A 198 -20.45 -4.75 4.71
C GLY A 198 -18.92 -4.65 4.85
N CYS A 199 -18.31 -5.58 5.62
CA CYS A 199 -16.88 -5.63 5.91
C CYS A 199 -16.44 -7.07 6.18
N CYS A 200 -15.13 -7.31 6.29
CA CYS A 200 -14.60 -8.58 6.77
C CYS A 200 -14.20 -8.44 8.24
N THR A 201 -14.63 -9.38 9.10
CA THR A 201 -14.31 -9.37 10.53
C THR A 201 -13.56 -10.61 10.94
N PHE A 202 -12.51 -10.41 11.74
CA PHE A 202 -11.66 -11.47 12.29
C PHE A 202 -11.80 -11.47 13.81
N GLU A 203 -12.24 -12.59 14.35
CA GLU A 203 -12.52 -12.77 15.77
C GLU A 203 -11.67 -13.91 16.35
N PRO A 204 -11.26 -13.81 17.62
CA PRO A 204 -10.69 -14.94 18.31
C PRO A 204 -11.64 -16.12 18.31
N LYS A 205 -11.13 -17.32 18.09
CA LYS A 205 -11.97 -18.51 18.28
C LYS A 205 -12.35 -18.65 19.75
N PRO A 206 -13.61 -18.99 20.05
CA PRO A 206 -13.97 -19.31 21.41
C PRO A 206 -13.04 -20.40 21.94
N THR A 207 -12.40 -20.15 23.07
CA THR A 207 -11.66 -21.20 23.76
C THR A 207 -12.69 -22.27 24.16
N ALA A 208 -12.56 -23.47 23.61
CA ALA A 208 -13.38 -24.56 24.08
C ALA A 208 -13.13 -24.71 25.60
N LEU A 209 -14.16 -24.42 26.39
CA LEU A 209 -14.13 -24.74 27.82
C LEU A 209 -13.90 -26.23 27.94
N ALA A 210 -12.71 -26.60 28.44
CA ALA A 210 -12.35 -27.97 28.73
C ALA A 210 -13.15 -28.52 29.90
#